data_2c9c18ce2249990005676d8a494d85f1
#
_entry.id   2c9c18ce2249990005676d8a494d85f1
#
_cell.length_a   1.000
_cell.length_b   1.000
_cell.length_c   1.000
_cell.angle_alpha   90.00
_cell.angle_beta   90.00
_cell.angle_gamma   90.00
#
_symmetry.space_group_name_H-M   'P 1'
#
loop_
_entity.id
_entity.type
_entity.pdbx_description
1 polymer ?
#
loop_
_entity_poly.entity_id
_entity_poly.type
_entity_poly.pdbx_seq_one_letter_code
_entity_poly.pdbx_strand_id
1 'polypeptide(L)'
;MKKVTLSAHQKALSLNLDPNIYGTFSEIGAGQEVVRHFFRCGGASGTIAKAMSAYDMDVSDAIYGKENNKRYVCESRLKKMLNREYELLEQRLSRKKHPTKTFFSFANTIATTKYNDKNPGHGWMGIKFQIKANEEPSEIIIHLRLHDREARAQQECVGILGANLMHASFNLHQSPKKIILALYDSLSKAQLEIDMVQMNGKLFEHFDNRLLSLFLVKNKMTEAVIFSPEGNSLQPSDVLHKKNIKKNEIKR
;
A
#
# COMPACT_ATOMS: atom_id res chain seq x y z
N MET A 1 17.07 -5.08 25.83
CA MET A 1 16.39 -6.22 25.19
C MET A 1 16.21 -5.92 23.71
N LYS A 2 16.69 -6.77 22.80
CA LYS A 2 16.40 -6.65 21.36
C LYS A 2 14.88 -6.86 21.18
N LYS A 3 14.20 -5.88 20.58
CA LYS A 3 12.80 -6.00 20.22
C LYS A 3 12.65 -7.18 19.24
N VAL A 4 11.95 -8.22 19.64
CA VAL A 4 11.66 -9.35 18.74
C VAL A 4 10.69 -8.85 17.67
N THR A 5 11.15 -8.79 16.45
CA THR A 5 10.33 -8.39 15.29
C THR A 5 9.61 -9.64 14.78
N LEU A 6 8.27 -9.54 14.65
CA LEU A 6 7.48 -10.63 14.06
C LEU A 6 7.81 -10.78 12.57
N SER A 7 7.90 -12.00 12.08
CA SER A 7 8.01 -12.30 10.65
C SER A 7 6.69 -11.94 9.92
N ALA A 8 6.75 -11.80 8.58
CA ALA A 8 5.55 -11.59 7.76
C ALA A 8 4.49 -12.68 7.98
N HIS A 9 4.93 -13.93 8.13
CA HIS A 9 4.05 -15.07 8.46
C HIS A 9 3.34 -14.90 9.81
N GLN A 10 4.08 -14.54 10.87
CA GLN A 10 3.50 -14.31 12.19
C GLN A 10 2.54 -13.11 12.22
N LYS A 11 2.86 -12.05 11.47
CA LYS A 11 2.00 -10.88 11.30
C LYS A 11 0.69 -11.23 10.60
N ALA A 12 0.76 -11.97 9.50
CA ALA A 12 -0.42 -12.45 8.79
C ALA A 12 -1.27 -13.38 9.66
N LEU A 13 -0.65 -14.31 10.38
CA LEU A 13 -1.35 -15.22 11.30
C LEU A 13 -2.07 -14.45 12.40
N SER A 14 -1.44 -13.45 13.00
CA SER A 14 -2.07 -12.65 14.06
C SER A 14 -3.35 -11.94 13.59
N LEU A 15 -3.38 -11.49 12.34
CA LEU A 15 -4.56 -10.89 11.73
C LEU A 15 -5.63 -11.93 11.37
N ASN A 16 -5.21 -13.09 10.86
CA ASN A 16 -6.14 -14.20 10.55
C ASN A 16 -6.82 -14.77 11.80
N LEU A 17 -6.18 -14.66 12.95
CA LEU A 17 -6.75 -15.12 14.23
C LEU A 17 -7.65 -14.09 14.89
N ASP A 18 -7.71 -12.84 14.41
CA ASP A 18 -8.66 -11.84 14.91
C ASP A 18 -10.03 -12.06 14.24
N PRO A 19 -11.06 -12.46 15.02
CA PRO A 19 -12.36 -12.77 14.46
C PRO A 19 -13.10 -11.55 13.90
N ASN A 20 -12.62 -10.34 14.16
CA ASN A 20 -13.28 -9.11 13.71
C ASN A 20 -12.73 -8.59 12.38
N ILE A 21 -11.49 -8.89 12.02
CA ILE A 21 -10.86 -8.37 10.80
C ILE A 21 -11.34 -9.18 9.59
N TYR A 22 -11.94 -8.49 8.60
CA TYR A 22 -12.45 -9.13 7.39
C TYR A 22 -12.37 -8.22 6.18
N GLY A 23 -11.84 -8.72 5.06
CA GLY A 23 -11.69 -7.85 3.90
C GLY A 23 -11.19 -8.51 2.63
N THR A 24 -10.76 -7.68 1.70
CA THR A 24 -10.39 -8.07 0.34
C THR A 24 -8.96 -7.69 0.01
N PHE A 25 -8.33 -8.49 -0.87
CA PHE A 25 -7.05 -8.21 -1.50
C PHE A 25 -7.24 -8.06 -3.01
N SER A 26 -6.66 -7.01 -3.57
CA SER A 26 -6.61 -6.77 -5.01
C SER A 26 -5.18 -6.38 -5.40
N GLU A 27 -4.46 -7.30 -6.05
CA GLU A 27 -3.04 -7.15 -6.34
C GLU A 27 -2.80 -7.22 -7.84
N ILE A 28 -2.18 -6.16 -8.42
CA ILE A 28 -1.89 -6.05 -9.85
C ILE A 28 -0.37 -5.90 -10.05
N GLY A 29 0.18 -6.68 -10.97
CA GLY A 29 1.55 -6.60 -11.42
C GLY A 29 2.50 -7.57 -10.73
N ALA A 30 2.97 -7.29 -9.54
CA ALA A 30 3.95 -8.12 -8.82
C ALA A 30 3.43 -9.50 -8.34
N GLY A 31 2.26 -9.92 -8.80
CA GLY A 31 1.63 -11.15 -8.35
C GLY A 31 0.82 -10.96 -7.07
N GLN A 32 0.32 -12.06 -6.51
CA GLN A 32 -0.48 -12.05 -5.28
C GLN A 32 0.41 -12.39 -4.07
N GLU A 33 1.51 -11.67 -3.90
CA GLU A 33 2.53 -12.03 -2.90
C GLU A 33 2.11 -11.66 -1.47
N VAL A 34 1.32 -10.61 -1.29
CA VAL A 34 0.85 -10.20 0.04
C VAL A 34 -0.19 -11.19 0.56
N VAL A 35 -1.24 -11.45 -0.22
CA VAL A 35 -2.30 -12.39 0.20
C VAL A 35 -1.78 -13.80 0.38
N ARG A 36 -0.73 -14.18 -0.32
CA ARG A 36 -0.04 -15.47 -0.17
C ARG A 36 0.43 -15.73 1.26
N HIS A 37 0.94 -14.70 1.97
CA HIS A 37 1.30 -14.85 3.38
C HIS A 37 0.09 -15.23 4.24
N PHE A 38 -1.07 -14.63 3.98
CA PHE A 38 -2.31 -14.92 4.70
C PHE A 38 -2.84 -16.32 4.41
N PHE A 39 -2.83 -16.76 3.15
CA PHE A 39 -3.25 -18.13 2.81
C PHE A 39 -2.34 -19.21 3.40
N ARG A 40 -1.04 -18.96 3.48
CA ARG A 40 -0.04 -19.94 3.94
C ARG A 40 0.01 -20.10 5.46
N CYS A 41 -0.37 -19.09 6.22
CA CYS A 41 -0.29 -19.15 7.69
C CYS A 41 -1.49 -19.81 8.37
N GLY A 42 -2.55 -20.13 7.62
CA GLY A 42 -3.80 -20.69 8.16
C GLY A 42 -4.78 -19.62 8.66
N GLY A 43 -6.03 -20.02 8.92
CA GLY A 43 -7.09 -19.13 9.41
C GLY A 43 -7.67 -18.13 8.39
N ALA A 44 -7.22 -18.16 7.14
CA ALA A 44 -7.55 -17.18 6.11
C ALA A 44 -9.06 -17.05 5.81
N SER A 45 -9.83 -18.12 5.95
CA SER A 45 -11.28 -18.11 5.71
C SER A 45 -12.06 -17.17 6.65
N GLY A 46 -11.51 -16.89 7.83
CA GLY A 46 -12.08 -15.94 8.78
C GLY A 46 -11.80 -14.47 8.46
N THR A 47 -10.79 -14.21 7.60
CA THR A 47 -10.23 -12.87 7.34
C THR A 47 -10.40 -12.43 5.89
N ILE A 48 -10.30 -13.34 4.92
CA ILE A 48 -10.27 -13.01 3.50
C ILE A 48 -11.63 -13.30 2.86
N ALA A 49 -12.34 -12.25 2.49
CA ALA A 49 -13.58 -12.34 1.71
C ALA A 49 -13.30 -12.67 0.23
N LYS A 50 -12.24 -12.06 -0.32
CA LYS A 50 -11.86 -12.19 -1.72
C LYS A 50 -10.38 -11.83 -1.90
N ALA A 51 -9.71 -12.56 -2.79
CA ALA A 51 -8.41 -12.18 -3.31
C ALA A 51 -8.46 -12.26 -4.83
N MET A 52 -7.98 -11.23 -5.53
CA MET A 52 -8.01 -11.18 -6.98
C MET A 52 -6.81 -10.45 -7.57
N SER A 53 -6.52 -10.77 -8.84
CA SER A 53 -5.60 -10.02 -9.68
C SER A 53 -6.27 -9.72 -11.02
N ALA A 54 -6.38 -8.44 -11.38
CA ALA A 54 -6.83 -8.00 -12.70
C ALA A 54 -5.60 -7.65 -13.54
N TYR A 55 -4.89 -8.67 -14.00
CA TYR A 55 -3.59 -8.54 -14.65
C TYR A 55 -3.67 -7.96 -16.06
N ASP A 56 -4.73 -8.29 -16.78
CA ASP A 56 -5.03 -7.75 -18.11
C ASP A 56 -5.59 -6.31 -18.01
N MET A 57 -5.17 -5.43 -18.93
CA MET A 57 -5.57 -4.03 -18.90
C MET A 57 -7.05 -3.83 -19.17
N ASP A 58 -7.62 -4.57 -20.12
CA ASP A 58 -9.05 -4.44 -20.46
C ASP A 58 -9.92 -4.96 -19.33
N VAL A 59 -9.54 -6.05 -18.68
CA VAL A 59 -10.20 -6.57 -17.48
C VAL A 59 -10.08 -5.57 -16.33
N SER A 60 -8.89 -4.99 -16.12
CA SER A 60 -8.68 -3.96 -15.09
C SER A 60 -9.52 -2.72 -15.35
N ASP A 61 -9.66 -2.30 -16.61
CA ASP A 61 -10.50 -1.16 -17.00
C ASP A 61 -11.99 -1.45 -16.83
N ALA A 62 -12.42 -2.66 -17.13
CA ALA A 62 -13.81 -3.08 -16.93
C ALA A 62 -14.21 -3.07 -15.45
N ILE A 63 -13.27 -3.36 -14.53
CA ILE A 63 -13.53 -3.41 -13.09
C ILE A 63 -13.39 -2.04 -12.44
N TYR A 64 -12.31 -1.30 -12.75
CA TYR A 64 -11.90 -0.08 -12.04
C TYR A 64 -12.03 1.21 -12.87
N GLY A 65 -12.46 1.10 -14.14
CA GLY A 65 -12.52 2.22 -15.07
C GLY A 65 -11.16 2.58 -15.67
N LYS A 66 -11.18 3.29 -16.78
CA LYS A 66 -9.96 3.69 -17.50
C LYS A 66 -9.14 4.74 -16.76
N GLU A 67 -7.82 4.71 -16.96
CA GLU A 67 -6.93 5.77 -16.53
C GLU A 67 -6.70 6.78 -17.66
N ASN A 68 -6.85 8.06 -17.35
CA ASN A 68 -6.74 9.15 -18.35
C ASN A 68 -5.37 9.18 -19.05
N ASN A 69 -4.32 8.79 -18.34
CA ASN A 69 -2.95 8.79 -18.83
C ASN A 69 -2.47 7.42 -19.32
N LYS A 70 -3.36 6.42 -19.39
CA LYS A 70 -3.06 5.02 -19.72
C LYS A 70 -1.97 4.39 -18.84
N ARG A 71 -1.80 4.89 -17.62
CA ARG A 71 -0.84 4.35 -16.65
C ARG A 71 -1.60 3.58 -15.58
N TYR A 72 -1.24 2.31 -15.40
CA TYR A 72 -1.89 1.43 -14.44
C TYR A 72 -1.11 1.31 -13.14
N VAL A 73 0.18 1.62 -13.15
CA VAL A 73 1.00 1.73 -11.95
C VAL A 73 1.03 3.20 -11.52
N CYS A 74 -0.05 3.63 -10.87
CA CYS A 74 -0.24 5.02 -10.43
C CYS A 74 -1.16 5.09 -9.21
N GLU A 75 -1.09 6.21 -8.49
CA GLU A 75 -1.88 6.48 -7.29
C GLU A 75 -3.38 6.43 -7.56
N SER A 76 -3.83 7.02 -8.68
CA SER A 76 -5.26 7.04 -9.03
C SER A 76 -5.82 5.63 -9.22
N ARG A 77 -5.06 4.72 -9.85
CA ARG A 77 -5.44 3.31 -9.99
C ARG A 77 -5.56 2.64 -8.63
N LEU A 78 -4.58 2.82 -7.75
CA LEU A 78 -4.63 2.27 -6.40
C LEU A 78 -5.87 2.74 -5.64
N LYS A 79 -6.17 4.05 -5.66
CA LYS A 79 -7.34 4.62 -4.99
C LYS A 79 -8.67 4.07 -5.52
N LYS A 80 -8.78 3.91 -6.86
CA LYS A 80 -9.96 3.27 -7.47
C LYS A 80 -10.14 1.83 -6.99
N MET A 81 -9.03 1.07 -6.92
CA MET A 81 -9.06 -0.31 -6.42
C MET A 81 -9.51 -0.36 -4.96
N LEU A 82 -8.89 0.43 -4.07
CA LEU A 82 -9.25 0.49 -2.65
C LEU A 82 -10.71 0.83 -2.44
N ASN A 83 -11.21 1.87 -3.10
CA ASN A 83 -12.58 2.34 -2.95
C ASN A 83 -13.57 1.30 -3.49
N ARG A 84 -13.37 0.83 -4.73
CA ARG A 84 -14.28 -0.12 -5.36
C ARG A 84 -14.39 -1.42 -4.56
N GLU A 85 -13.28 -1.96 -4.11
CA GLU A 85 -13.26 -3.21 -3.36
C GLU A 85 -13.88 -3.05 -1.97
N TYR A 86 -13.67 -1.91 -1.32
CA TYR A 86 -14.29 -1.59 -0.03
C TYR A 86 -15.81 -1.44 -0.16
N GLU A 87 -16.29 -0.67 -1.14
CA GLU A 87 -17.71 -0.49 -1.44
C GLU A 87 -18.43 -1.81 -1.75
N LEU A 88 -17.79 -2.66 -2.58
CA LEU A 88 -18.35 -3.98 -2.89
C LEU A 88 -18.45 -4.89 -1.66
N LEU A 89 -17.50 -4.79 -0.74
CA LEU A 89 -17.54 -5.53 0.51
C LEU A 89 -18.74 -5.08 1.37
N GLU A 90 -18.93 -3.77 1.52
CA GLU A 90 -20.06 -3.20 2.28
C GLU A 90 -21.42 -3.52 1.65
N GLN A 91 -21.51 -3.49 0.32
CA GLN A 91 -22.74 -3.83 -0.41
C GLN A 91 -23.13 -5.32 -0.27
N ARG A 92 -22.14 -6.20 -0.26
CA ARG A 92 -22.36 -7.66 -0.28
C ARG A 92 -22.52 -8.26 1.10
N LEU A 93 -21.91 -7.65 2.12
CA LEU A 93 -21.94 -8.17 3.47
C LEU A 93 -22.85 -7.30 4.37
N SER A 94 -23.97 -7.88 4.75
CA SER A 94 -24.91 -7.20 5.65
C SER A 94 -24.29 -6.94 7.00
N ARG A 95 -24.22 -5.68 7.40
CA ARG A 95 -23.79 -5.26 8.75
C ARG A 95 -24.65 -5.87 9.86
N LYS A 96 -25.93 -6.15 9.57
CA LYS A 96 -26.82 -6.86 10.54
C LYS A 96 -26.34 -8.27 10.84
N LYS A 97 -25.77 -8.97 9.84
CA LYS A 97 -25.22 -10.33 10.03
C LYS A 97 -23.78 -10.31 10.58
N HIS A 98 -23.07 -9.21 10.41
CA HIS A 98 -21.67 -9.06 10.80
C HIS A 98 -21.45 -7.78 11.63
N PRO A 99 -22.12 -7.61 12.78
CA PRO A 99 -22.14 -6.34 13.50
C PRO A 99 -20.79 -5.96 14.12
N THR A 100 -19.92 -6.92 14.37
CA THR A 100 -18.60 -6.71 15.00
C THR A 100 -17.45 -6.65 13.99
N LYS A 101 -17.70 -6.99 12.71
CA LYS A 101 -16.62 -7.04 11.70
C LYS A 101 -16.13 -5.63 11.36
N THR A 102 -14.83 -5.47 11.37
CA THR A 102 -14.12 -4.32 10.82
C THR A 102 -13.67 -4.69 9.41
N PHE A 103 -14.07 -3.88 8.44
CA PHE A 103 -13.77 -4.16 7.05
C PHE A 103 -12.46 -3.51 6.62
N PHE A 104 -11.77 -4.18 5.69
CA PHE A 104 -10.64 -3.61 4.97
C PHE A 104 -10.68 -3.96 3.48
N SER A 105 -10.09 -3.09 2.67
CA SER A 105 -9.60 -3.39 1.34
C SER A 105 -8.10 -3.11 1.29
N PHE A 106 -7.34 -4.10 0.88
CA PHE A 106 -5.92 -3.95 0.57
C PHE A 106 -5.75 -3.99 -0.93
N ALA A 107 -4.93 -3.10 -1.46
CA ALA A 107 -4.59 -3.11 -2.88
C ALA A 107 -3.13 -2.75 -3.12
N ASN A 108 -2.60 -3.27 -4.23
CA ASN A 108 -1.35 -2.81 -4.81
C ASN A 108 -1.41 -2.80 -6.33
N THR A 109 -0.60 -1.92 -6.94
CA THR A 109 -0.31 -1.90 -8.37
C THR A 109 1.18 -1.64 -8.52
N ILE A 110 1.94 -2.70 -8.85
CA ILE A 110 3.40 -2.71 -8.79
C ILE A 110 3.97 -3.37 -10.03
N ALA A 111 4.87 -2.65 -10.73
CA ALA A 111 5.71 -3.21 -11.78
C ALA A 111 7.05 -3.63 -11.18
N THR A 112 7.40 -4.90 -11.33
CA THR A 112 8.75 -5.39 -11.06
C THR A 112 9.68 -5.07 -12.22
N THR A 113 11.00 -5.19 -11.99
CA THR A 113 11.98 -5.05 -13.06
C THR A 113 11.72 -6.03 -14.20
N LYS A 114 11.93 -5.59 -15.44
CA LYS A 114 11.85 -6.46 -16.61
C LYS A 114 13.20 -7.13 -16.84
N TYR A 115 13.18 -8.26 -17.52
CA TYR A 115 14.39 -8.93 -17.94
C TYR A 115 15.26 -7.96 -18.82
N ASN A 116 16.52 -7.79 -18.46
CA ASN A 116 17.46 -6.84 -19.11
C ASN A 116 17.08 -5.34 -19.02
N ASP A 117 16.16 -4.94 -18.17
CA ASP A 117 15.85 -3.53 -17.92
C ASP A 117 16.66 -3.02 -16.71
N LYS A 118 17.23 -1.81 -16.85
CA LYS A 118 17.95 -1.13 -15.75
C LYS A 118 17.01 -0.31 -14.85
N ASN A 119 15.74 -0.17 -15.24
CA ASN A 119 14.78 0.56 -14.44
C ASN A 119 14.38 -0.24 -13.21
N PRO A 120 14.44 0.36 -12.01
CA PRO A 120 13.99 -0.30 -10.80
C PRO A 120 12.48 -0.56 -10.87
N GLY A 121 12.04 -1.67 -10.27
CA GLY A 121 10.62 -1.89 -10.04
C GLY A 121 10.05 -0.78 -9.15
N HIS A 122 8.78 -0.43 -9.34
CA HIS A 122 8.11 0.56 -8.51
C HIS A 122 6.62 0.35 -8.48
N GLY A 123 5.95 0.97 -7.54
CA GLY A 123 4.50 0.94 -7.50
C GLY A 123 3.88 1.55 -6.28
N TRP A 124 2.59 1.32 -6.19
CA TRP A 124 1.71 1.86 -5.18
C TRP A 124 1.08 0.73 -4.38
N MET A 125 1.00 0.91 -3.07
CA MET A 125 0.39 -0.04 -2.16
C MET A 125 -0.42 0.72 -1.12
N GLY A 126 -1.56 0.17 -0.71
CA GLY A 126 -2.38 0.82 0.30
C GLY A 126 -3.40 -0.10 0.95
N ILE A 127 -3.97 0.42 2.00
CA ILE A 127 -5.06 -0.19 2.74
C ILE A 127 -6.10 0.87 3.12
N LYS A 128 -7.37 0.53 2.92
CA LYS A 128 -8.53 1.26 3.46
C LYS A 128 -9.19 0.38 4.50
N PHE A 129 -9.33 0.83 5.74
CA PHE A 129 -9.67 -0.03 6.86
C PHE A 129 -10.42 0.67 7.99
N GLN A 130 -11.11 -0.11 8.80
CA GLN A 130 -11.77 0.29 10.04
C GLN A 130 -11.05 -0.33 11.23
N ILE A 131 -11.02 0.38 12.36
CA ILE A 131 -10.60 -0.17 13.66
C ILE A 131 -11.80 -0.61 14.48
N LYS A 132 -12.92 0.08 14.36
CA LYS A 132 -14.20 -0.32 14.96
C LYS A 132 -15.24 -0.53 13.86
N ALA A 133 -16.09 -1.50 14.07
CA ALA A 133 -17.20 -1.76 13.16
C ALA A 133 -18.10 -0.53 12.97
N ASN A 134 -18.52 -0.28 11.74
CA ASN A 134 -19.37 0.86 11.35
C ASN A 134 -18.75 2.26 11.49
N GLU A 135 -17.45 2.38 11.77
CA GLU A 135 -16.74 3.66 11.64
C GLU A 135 -16.43 3.97 10.17
N GLU A 136 -16.27 5.27 9.87
CA GLU A 136 -15.69 5.70 8.61
C GLU A 136 -14.27 5.13 8.47
N PRO A 137 -13.93 4.52 7.33
CA PRO A 137 -12.62 3.94 7.14
C PRO A 137 -11.54 5.00 7.02
N SER A 138 -10.36 4.68 7.53
CA SER A 138 -9.14 5.43 7.27
C SER A 138 -8.29 4.74 6.21
N GLU A 139 -7.33 5.46 5.64
CA GLU A 139 -6.54 4.99 4.50
C GLU A 139 -5.06 5.27 4.72
N ILE A 140 -4.23 4.31 4.33
CA ILE A 140 -2.77 4.47 4.23
C ILE A 140 -2.37 4.12 2.80
N ILE A 141 -1.65 5.04 2.15
CA ILE A 141 -1.08 4.86 0.82
C ILE A 141 0.43 5.08 0.90
N ILE A 142 1.18 4.21 0.25
CA ILE A 142 2.62 4.35 0.07
C ILE A 142 3.00 4.19 -1.40
N HIS A 143 4.02 4.93 -1.83
CA HIS A 143 4.77 4.64 -3.04
C HIS A 143 6.11 4.02 -2.69
N LEU A 144 6.54 3.06 -3.51
CA LEU A 144 7.75 2.27 -3.26
C LEU A 144 8.56 2.08 -4.54
N ARG A 145 9.88 1.92 -4.36
CA ARG A 145 10.83 1.52 -5.39
C ARG A 145 11.59 0.28 -4.93
N LEU A 146 11.79 -0.66 -5.84
CA LEU A 146 12.39 -1.96 -5.58
C LEU A 146 13.79 -2.01 -6.22
N HIS A 147 14.81 -2.20 -5.40
CA HIS A 147 16.21 -2.08 -5.83
C HIS A 147 16.87 -3.41 -6.16
N ASP A 148 16.28 -4.54 -5.75
CA ASP A 148 16.78 -5.85 -6.14
C ASP A 148 16.78 -6.00 -7.68
N ARG A 149 17.77 -6.72 -8.19
CA ARG A 149 17.91 -6.92 -9.65
C ARG A 149 17.01 -8.02 -10.20
N GLU A 150 16.53 -8.90 -9.34
CA GLU A 150 15.71 -10.04 -9.69
C GLU A 150 14.23 -9.79 -9.39
N ALA A 151 13.37 -9.99 -10.36
CA ALA A 151 11.92 -9.83 -10.19
C ALA A 151 11.36 -10.66 -9.04
N ARG A 152 11.89 -11.87 -8.83
CA ARG A 152 11.49 -12.73 -7.71
C ARG A 152 11.82 -12.10 -6.34
N ALA A 153 13.01 -11.56 -6.16
CA ALA A 153 13.40 -10.88 -4.92
C ALA A 153 12.53 -9.64 -4.67
N GLN A 154 12.19 -8.90 -5.73
CA GLN A 154 11.25 -7.79 -5.66
C GLN A 154 9.84 -8.23 -5.24
N GLN A 155 9.34 -9.36 -5.77
CA GLN A 155 8.04 -9.93 -5.37
C GLN A 155 8.04 -10.35 -3.90
N GLU A 156 9.08 -11.04 -3.44
CA GLU A 156 9.23 -11.42 -2.03
C GLU A 156 9.26 -10.18 -1.11
N CYS A 157 9.96 -9.12 -1.51
CA CYS A 157 9.98 -7.83 -0.80
C CYS A 157 8.57 -7.22 -0.70
N VAL A 158 7.81 -7.20 -1.80
CA VAL A 158 6.42 -6.72 -1.83
C VAL A 158 5.53 -7.51 -0.88
N GLY A 159 5.66 -8.83 -0.85
CA GLY A 159 4.90 -9.69 0.06
C GLY A 159 5.14 -9.36 1.53
N ILE A 160 6.41 -9.21 1.93
CA ILE A 160 6.79 -8.84 3.30
C ILE A 160 6.29 -7.44 3.65
N LEU A 161 6.50 -6.46 2.75
CA LEU A 161 6.06 -5.08 2.94
C LEU A 161 4.55 -4.99 3.15
N GLY A 162 3.76 -5.70 2.33
CA GLY A 162 2.31 -5.70 2.46
C GLY A 162 1.84 -6.33 3.77
N ALA A 163 2.45 -7.43 4.21
CA ALA A 163 2.17 -8.01 5.52
C ALA A 163 2.53 -7.05 6.67
N ASN A 164 3.63 -6.30 6.53
CA ASN A 164 4.03 -5.27 7.48
C ASN A 164 3.00 -4.13 7.53
N LEU A 165 2.57 -3.62 6.37
CA LEU A 165 1.57 -2.56 6.27
C LEU A 165 0.25 -3.00 6.90
N MET A 166 -0.26 -4.17 6.54
CA MET A 166 -1.48 -4.73 7.10
C MET A 166 -1.41 -4.82 8.63
N HIS A 167 -0.36 -5.47 9.15
CA HIS A 167 -0.20 -5.62 10.60
C HIS A 167 -0.06 -4.28 11.32
N ALA A 168 0.72 -3.35 10.77
CA ALA A 168 0.93 -2.04 11.36
C ALA A 168 -0.36 -1.19 11.39
N SER A 169 -1.19 -1.28 10.34
CA SER A 169 -2.48 -0.58 10.25
C SER A 169 -3.42 -0.97 11.39
N PHE A 170 -3.53 -2.23 11.72
CA PHE A 170 -4.41 -2.69 12.79
C PHE A 170 -3.80 -2.55 14.19
N ASN A 171 -2.50 -2.75 14.34
CA ASN A 171 -1.87 -2.83 15.66
C ASN A 171 -1.11 -1.57 16.11
N LEU A 172 -0.78 -0.65 15.18
CA LEU A 172 0.01 0.55 15.45
C LEU A 172 -0.68 1.84 15.01
N HIS A 173 -1.97 1.80 14.65
CA HIS A 173 -2.73 2.94 14.09
C HIS A 173 -2.68 4.22 14.95
N GLN A 174 -2.50 4.11 16.25
CA GLN A 174 -2.37 5.25 17.15
C GLN A 174 -1.03 6.02 16.98
N SER A 175 -0.07 5.48 16.25
CA SER A 175 1.26 6.09 16.08
C SER A 175 1.75 5.96 14.64
N PRO A 176 1.42 6.93 13.75
CA PRO A 176 1.86 6.93 12.35
C PRO A 176 3.36 6.71 12.16
N LYS A 177 4.19 7.29 13.04
CA LYS A 177 5.64 7.07 13.00
C LYS A 177 6.04 5.62 13.26
N LYS A 178 5.32 4.91 14.15
CA LYS A 178 5.56 3.48 14.39
C LYS A 178 5.09 2.64 13.20
N ILE A 179 4.00 3.03 12.54
CA ILE A 179 3.57 2.38 11.29
C ILE A 179 4.70 2.47 10.26
N ILE A 180 5.22 3.68 10.00
CA ILE A 180 6.30 3.90 9.03
C ILE A 180 7.54 3.05 9.36
N LEU A 181 7.96 3.03 10.62
CA LEU A 181 9.12 2.20 11.02
C LEU A 181 8.87 0.71 10.82
N ALA A 182 7.66 0.23 11.10
CA ALA A 182 7.29 -1.18 10.97
C ALA A 182 7.23 -1.66 9.50
N LEU A 183 7.12 -0.76 8.52
CA LEU A 183 7.16 -1.12 7.10
C LEU A 183 8.47 -1.84 6.74
N TYR A 184 9.57 -1.50 7.40
CA TYR A 184 10.88 -2.12 7.17
C TYR A 184 11.19 -3.35 8.04
N ASP A 185 10.22 -3.86 8.80
CA ASP A 185 10.42 -5.09 9.55
C ASP A 185 10.80 -6.25 8.61
N SER A 186 11.95 -6.88 8.84
CA SER A 186 12.54 -7.93 7.98
C SER A 186 12.90 -7.49 6.55
N LEU A 187 12.98 -6.18 6.30
CA LEU A 187 13.40 -5.58 5.03
C LEU A 187 14.58 -4.63 5.25
N SER A 188 15.40 -4.46 4.22
CA SER A 188 16.52 -3.54 4.23
C SER A 188 16.29 -2.36 3.28
N LYS A 189 16.95 -1.25 3.55
CA LYS A 189 16.95 -0.07 2.67
C LYS A 189 17.70 -0.30 1.35
N ALA A 190 18.50 -1.37 1.26
CA ALA A 190 19.12 -1.78 0.01
C ALA A 190 18.13 -2.48 -0.94
N GLN A 191 17.02 -3.04 -0.40
CA GLN A 191 16.00 -3.72 -1.20
C GLN A 191 14.86 -2.79 -1.60
N LEU A 192 14.57 -1.80 -0.76
CA LEU A 192 13.34 -1.01 -0.83
C LEU A 192 13.59 0.45 -0.45
N GLU A 193 13.04 1.36 -1.23
CA GLU A 193 12.83 2.76 -0.89
C GLU A 193 11.32 3.03 -0.77
N ILE A 194 10.91 3.76 0.27
CA ILE A 194 9.55 4.32 0.39
C ILE A 194 9.71 5.83 0.31
N ASP A 195 9.33 6.40 -0.83
CA ASP A 195 9.54 7.81 -1.15
C ASP A 195 8.28 8.68 -0.97
N MET A 196 7.14 8.04 -0.63
CA MET A 196 5.90 8.74 -0.34
C MET A 196 5.04 7.95 0.63
N VAL A 197 4.43 8.66 1.57
CA VAL A 197 3.40 8.14 2.48
C VAL A 197 2.27 9.16 2.63
N GLN A 198 1.04 8.69 2.57
CA GLN A 198 -0.16 9.44 2.91
C GLN A 198 -1.00 8.62 3.89
N MET A 199 -1.49 9.25 4.94
CA MET A 199 -2.40 8.67 5.92
C MET A 199 -3.60 9.62 6.06
N ASN A 200 -4.78 9.14 5.73
CA ASN A 200 -5.99 9.94 5.65
C ASN A 200 -7.15 9.29 6.43
N GLY A 201 -8.17 10.07 6.74
CA GLY A 201 -9.34 9.65 7.49
C GLY A 201 -9.23 9.94 8.98
N LYS A 202 -10.29 9.62 9.72
CA LYS A 202 -10.48 10.00 11.13
C LYS A 202 -9.35 9.59 12.05
N LEU A 203 -8.73 8.43 11.82
CA LEU A 203 -7.60 7.95 12.64
C LEU A 203 -6.36 8.86 12.52
N PHE A 204 -6.24 9.60 11.42
CA PHE A 204 -5.04 10.33 11.06
C PHE A 204 -5.25 11.84 10.90
N GLU A 205 -6.46 12.37 11.17
CA GLU A 205 -6.82 13.78 10.96
C GLU A 205 -5.94 14.78 11.71
N HIS A 206 -5.33 14.36 12.84
CA HIS A 206 -4.44 15.20 13.64
C HIS A 206 -2.96 15.12 13.19
N PHE A 207 -2.65 14.38 12.14
CA PHE A 207 -1.28 14.21 11.66
C PHE A 207 -1.05 14.90 10.32
N ASP A 208 0.04 15.66 10.24
CA ASP A 208 0.44 16.31 9.00
C ASP A 208 1.25 15.32 8.11
N ASN A 209 0.72 15.00 6.95
CA ASN A 209 1.37 14.11 5.98
C ASN A 209 2.74 14.63 5.51
N ARG A 210 2.97 15.95 5.54
CA ARG A 210 4.29 16.53 5.22
C ARG A 210 5.32 16.13 6.26
N LEU A 211 4.96 16.17 7.55
CA LEU A 211 5.84 15.74 8.63
C LEU A 211 6.09 14.22 8.59
N LEU A 212 5.12 13.43 8.18
CA LEU A 212 5.30 11.99 7.96
C LEU A 212 6.25 11.73 6.78
N SER A 213 6.14 12.48 5.70
CA SER A 213 7.05 12.41 4.55
C SER A 213 8.48 12.81 4.95
N LEU A 214 8.66 13.89 5.71
CA LEU A 214 9.97 14.28 6.25
C LEU A 214 10.53 13.23 7.23
N PHE A 215 9.66 12.49 7.90
CA PHE A 215 10.08 11.38 8.77
C PHE A 215 10.69 10.22 7.96
N LEU A 216 10.27 9.99 6.70
CA LEU A 216 10.93 9.03 5.80
C LEU A 216 12.38 9.45 5.55
N VAL A 217 12.62 10.72 5.20
CA VAL A 217 13.97 11.26 4.98
C VAL A 217 14.83 11.15 6.23
N LYS A 218 14.28 11.57 7.39
CA LYS A 218 14.98 11.49 8.69
C LYS A 218 15.46 10.06 9.01
N ASN A 219 14.67 9.06 8.62
CA ASN A 219 15.00 7.65 8.86
C ASN A 219 15.74 7.00 7.69
N LYS A 220 16.17 7.78 6.68
CA LYS A 220 16.88 7.28 5.49
C LYS A 220 16.10 6.20 4.73
N MET A 221 14.78 6.34 4.67
CA MET A 221 13.89 5.47 3.89
C MET A 221 13.75 5.97 2.45
N THR A 222 14.05 7.24 2.24
CA THR A 222 14.27 7.91 0.97
C THR A 222 15.26 9.05 1.18
N GLU A 223 15.86 9.56 0.11
CA GLU A 223 16.79 10.68 0.16
C GLU A 223 16.07 12.04 0.16
N ALA A 224 14.91 12.12 -0.50
CA ALA A 224 14.16 13.36 -0.65
C ALA A 224 12.65 13.10 -0.74
N VAL A 225 11.87 14.13 -0.41
CA VAL A 225 10.42 14.17 -0.63
C VAL A 225 10.07 15.47 -1.37
N ILE A 226 9.03 15.43 -2.18
CA ILE A 226 8.59 16.57 -2.99
C ILE A 226 7.18 16.94 -2.55
N PHE A 227 6.92 18.24 -2.45
CA PHE A 227 5.59 18.77 -2.16
C PHE A 227 5.13 19.70 -3.28
N SER A 228 3.82 19.71 -3.53
CA SER A 228 3.21 20.78 -4.34
C SER A 228 3.20 22.10 -3.58
N PRO A 229 2.92 23.24 -4.24
CA PRO A 229 2.74 24.53 -3.57
C PRO A 229 1.67 24.49 -2.47
N GLU A 230 0.66 23.63 -2.62
CA GLU A 230 -0.43 23.44 -1.65
C GLU A 230 -0.03 22.48 -0.51
N GLY A 231 1.21 21.95 -0.53
CA GLY A 231 1.74 21.08 0.51
C GLY A 231 1.38 19.59 0.36
N ASN A 232 0.84 19.17 -0.78
CA ASN A 232 0.57 17.75 -1.03
C ASN A 232 1.87 17.01 -1.38
N SER A 233 2.08 15.85 -0.78
CA SER A 233 3.21 14.98 -1.14
C SER A 233 3.07 14.49 -2.58
N LEU A 234 4.14 14.63 -3.37
CA LEU A 234 4.19 14.24 -4.77
C LEU A 234 5.25 13.16 -4.97
N GLN A 235 4.95 12.25 -5.86
CA GLN A 235 5.90 11.23 -6.29
C GLN A 235 6.81 11.85 -7.40
N PRO A 236 8.15 11.69 -7.33
CA PRO A 236 9.07 12.34 -8.26
C PRO A 236 8.77 12.12 -9.74
N SER A 237 8.34 10.92 -10.14
CA SER A 237 8.01 10.65 -11.55
C SER A 237 6.78 11.44 -12.02
N ASP A 238 5.81 11.70 -11.16
CA ASP A 238 4.62 12.48 -11.51
C ASP A 238 4.95 13.94 -11.76
N VAL A 239 5.95 14.46 -11.04
CA VAL A 239 6.47 15.82 -11.26
C VAL A 239 7.24 15.90 -12.57
N LEU A 240 8.13 14.95 -12.83
CA LEU A 240 8.97 14.92 -14.04
C LEU A 240 8.14 14.74 -15.31
N HIS A 241 7.04 14.00 -15.26
CA HIS A 241 6.17 13.79 -16.41
C HIS A 241 5.15 14.92 -16.64
N LYS A 242 4.77 15.66 -15.62
CA LYS A 242 3.97 16.89 -15.77
C LYS A 242 4.79 18.03 -16.36
N LYS A 243 6.11 17.94 -16.25
CA LYS A 243 7.04 18.92 -16.82
C LYS A 243 7.50 18.50 -18.20
N ASN A 244 6.71 18.75 -19.23
CA ASN A 244 7.18 19.55 -20.34
C ASN A 244 7.37 21.00 -19.83
N ILE A 245 8.18 21.19 -18.79
CA ILE A 245 8.69 22.51 -18.45
C ILE A 245 9.60 22.88 -19.62
N LYS A 246 9.16 23.88 -20.36
CA LYS A 246 9.96 24.56 -21.36
C LYS A 246 11.35 24.71 -20.78
N LYS A 247 12.36 24.06 -21.40
CA LYS A 247 13.79 24.13 -21.05
C LYS A 247 14.36 25.57 -21.01
N ASN A 248 13.51 26.58 -21.12
CA ASN A 248 13.85 27.98 -21.26
C ASN A 248 13.76 28.82 -19.98
N GLU A 249 13.37 28.26 -18.85
CA GLU A 249 13.23 29.05 -17.60
C GLU A 249 14.25 28.67 -16.50
N ILE A 250 15.26 27.84 -16.81
CA ILE A 250 16.42 27.68 -15.92
C ILE A 250 17.62 28.35 -16.63
N LYS A 251 17.50 29.62 -16.84
CA LYS A 251 18.63 30.53 -17.11
C LYS A 251 18.34 31.83 -16.38
N ARG A 252 18.68 31.82 -15.08
CA ARG A 252 19.27 32.95 -14.33
C ARG A 252 19.33 32.63 -12.85
#